data_b4686c2a64df605332563773223a55f7
#
_entry.id   b4686c2a64df605332563773223a55f7
#
_cell.length_a   1.000
_cell.length_b   1.000
_cell.length_c   1.000
_cell.angle_alpha   90.00
_cell.angle_beta   90.00
_cell.angle_gamma   90.00
#
_symmetry.space_group_name_H-M   'P 1'
#
loop_
_entity.id
_entity.type
_entity.pdbx_description
1 polymer ?
#
loop_
_entity_poly.entity_id
_entity_poly.type
_entity_poly.pdbx_seq_one_letter_code
_entity_poly.pdbx_strand_id
1 'polypeptide(L)'
;NEIRPTHSITMDDLRSYIEAVPQRHWLAWDGETAVGTASAAEQAGRGIPVVRDMVRPDRRREGIGTALYRALSGWARERGAAEVEAWIDDEEQDGFAFVAALGFREVSRELKVALELAGYEPPPVAPPPGIEIATWAERPDATDGMYAVYREAEPDIPGYEGDETLGQEEWLTEHMVGPGDRPEWTFVAFAGDEVVGYAKFSLTEAQPETAFHDLTGVKRAWRGRGIAGALKRTQVRWAKDN
;
A
#
# COMPACT_ATOMS: atom_id res chain seq x y z
N ASN A 1 12.97 -7.50 -9.18
CA ASN A 1 13.41 -8.22 -7.97
C ASN A 1 14.95 -8.20 -7.78
N GLU A 2 15.74 -8.15 -8.85
CA GLU A 2 17.23 -8.04 -8.73
C GLU A 2 17.67 -6.70 -8.10
N ILE A 3 16.92 -5.62 -8.30
CA ILE A 3 17.27 -4.28 -7.82
C ILE A 3 16.81 -4.11 -6.36
N ARG A 4 15.65 -4.66 -6.00
CA ARG A 4 15.05 -4.57 -4.66
C ARG A 4 14.53 -5.94 -4.20
N PRO A 5 15.37 -6.81 -3.66
CA PRO A 5 14.96 -8.17 -3.24
C PRO A 5 13.88 -8.15 -2.14
N THR A 6 13.92 -7.16 -1.26
CA THR A 6 12.96 -7.00 -0.15
C THR A 6 11.57 -6.49 -0.58
N HIS A 7 11.43 -6.10 -1.84
CA HIS A 7 10.18 -5.62 -2.45
C HIS A 7 9.82 -6.48 -3.67
N SER A 8 10.08 -7.78 -3.58
CA SER A 8 9.77 -8.71 -4.66
C SER A 8 8.26 -8.83 -4.85
N ILE A 9 7.84 -8.80 -6.10
CA ILE A 9 6.47 -9.07 -6.54
C ILE A 9 6.49 -10.12 -7.64
N THR A 10 5.41 -10.89 -7.79
CA THR A 10 5.26 -11.81 -8.90
C THR A 10 4.94 -11.05 -10.19
N MET A 11 5.03 -11.73 -11.33
CA MET A 11 4.59 -11.14 -12.61
C MET A 11 3.08 -10.93 -12.64
N ASP A 12 2.32 -11.74 -11.93
CA ASP A 12 0.87 -11.62 -11.86
C ASP A 12 0.46 -10.47 -10.94
N ASP A 13 1.15 -10.27 -9.79
CA ASP A 13 0.98 -9.07 -8.97
C ASP A 13 1.28 -7.80 -9.78
N LEU A 14 2.38 -7.79 -10.56
CA LEU A 14 2.74 -6.65 -11.39
C LEU A 14 1.68 -6.36 -12.46
N ARG A 15 1.16 -7.39 -13.14
CA ARG A 15 0.10 -7.22 -14.16
C ARG A 15 -1.16 -6.64 -13.54
N SER A 16 -1.62 -7.22 -12.43
CA SER A 16 -2.81 -6.75 -11.72
C SER A 16 -2.65 -5.30 -11.25
N TYR A 17 -1.48 -4.92 -10.75
CA TYR A 17 -1.19 -3.54 -10.36
C TYR A 17 -1.19 -2.58 -11.57
N ILE A 18 -0.63 -3.00 -12.72
CA ILE A 18 -0.62 -2.20 -13.96
C ILE A 18 -2.04 -2.02 -14.52
N GLU A 19 -2.90 -3.02 -14.36
CA GLU A 19 -4.30 -2.99 -14.84
C GLU A 19 -5.21 -2.16 -13.92
N ALA A 20 -4.97 -2.20 -12.60
CA ALA A 20 -5.81 -1.53 -11.62
C ALA A 20 -5.58 0.00 -11.56
N VAL A 21 -4.35 0.45 -11.80
CA VAL A 21 -3.98 1.87 -11.64
C VAL A 21 -3.60 2.47 -13.00
N PRO A 22 -4.27 3.54 -13.47
CA PRO A 22 -3.87 4.25 -14.68
C PRO A 22 -2.42 4.73 -14.57
N GLN A 23 -1.52 4.12 -15.34
CA GLN A 23 -0.11 4.42 -15.25
C GLN A 23 0.60 4.31 -16.60
N ARG A 24 1.74 4.97 -16.71
CA ARG A 24 2.63 4.89 -17.85
C ARG A 24 3.96 4.29 -17.46
N HIS A 25 4.49 3.40 -18.31
CA HIS A 25 5.79 2.77 -18.11
C HIS A 25 6.75 3.12 -19.25
N TRP A 26 8.04 3.21 -18.90
CA TRP A 26 9.16 3.37 -19.82
C TRP A 26 10.23 2.34 -19.50
N LEU A 27 10.88 1.84 -20.52
CA LEU A 27 12.01 0.92 -20.40
C LEU A 27 13.22 1.52 -21.13
N ALA A 28 14.36 1.49 -20.47
CA ALA A 28 15.65 1.79 -21.08
C ALA A 28 16.31 0.49 -21.52
N TRP A 29 16.69 0.41 -22.78
CA TRP A 29 17.27 -0.78 -23.40
C TRP A 29 18.73 -0.52 -23.82
N ASP A 30 19.59 -1.52 -23.62
CA ASP A 30 20.90 -1.63 -24.24
C ASP A 30 20.92 -2.92 -25.05
N GLY A 31 20.81 -2.77 -26.37
CA GLY A 31 20.53 -3.90 -27.25
C GLY A 31 19.21 -4.57 -26.87
N GLU A 32 19.26 -5.85 -26.48
CA GLU A 32 18.09 -6.64 -26.06
C GLU A 32 17.93 -6.69 -24.53
N THR A 33 18.77 -6.00 -23.78
CA THR A 33 18.77 -6.04 -22.31
C THR A 33 18.08 -4.80 -21.73
N ALA A 34 17.06 -4.99 -20.90
CA ALA A 34 16.46 -3.91 -20.12
C ALA A 34 17.44 -3.49 -19.00
N VAL A 35 17.88 -2.23 -19.02
CA VAL A 35 18.87 -1.68 -18.09
C VAL A 35 18.26 -0.67 -17.10
N GLY A 36 17.04 -0.25 -17.33
CA GLY A 36 16.31 0.63 -16.43
C GLY A 36 14.83 0.68 -16.76
N THR A 37 14.03 1.10 -15.79
CA THR A 37 12.58 1.28 -15.93
C THR A 37 12.15 2.55 -15.23
N ALA A 38 11.09 3.18 -15.72
CA ALA A 38 10.38 4.24 -15.02
C ALA A 38 8.87 4.02 -15.13
N SER A 39 8.14 4.51 -14.14
CA SER A 39 6.69 4.56 -14.15
C SER A 39 6.18 5.87 -13.57
N ALA A 40 5.01 6.28 -14.03
CA ALA A 40 4.26 7.39 -13.45
C ALA A 40 2.80 6.96 -13.35
N ALA A 41 2.23 7.08 -12.18
CA ALA A 41 0.85 6.74 -11.88
C ALA A 41 0.09 7.97 -11.38
N GLU A 42 -1.11 8.19 -11.89
CA GLU A 42 -2.03 9.18 -11.34
C GLU A 42 -2.78 8.52 -10.16
N GLN A 43 -2.62 9.09 -8.98
CA GLN A 43 -3.43 8.65 -7.83
C GLN A 43 -4.76 9.38 -7.83
N ALA A 44 -5.85 8.64 -7.68
CA ALA A 44 -7.19 9.21 -7.58
C ALA A 44 -7.25 10.23 -6.44
N GLY A 45 -7.85 11.40 -6.70
CA GLY A 45 -8.08 12.45 -5.70
C GLY A 45 -6.86 13.31 -5.35
N ARG A 46 -5.63 13.00 -5.80
CA ARG A 46 -4.42 13.78 -5.41
C ARG A 46 -3.93 14.78 -6.48
N GLY A 47 -4.22 14.56 -7.75
CA GLY A 47 -3.76 15.43 -8.83
C GLY A 47 -2.23 15.51 -9.04
N ILE A 48 -1.44 14.85 -8.17
CA ILE A 48 0.02 14.80 -8.21
C ILE A 48 0.45 13.40 -8.62
N PRO A 49 1.07 13.22 -9.79
CA PRO A 49 1.55 11.90 -10.19
C PRO A 49 2.67 11.38 -9.28
N VAL A 50 2.55 10.12 -8.86
CA VAL A 50 3.64 9.39 -8.21
C VAL A 50 4.53 8.78 -9.27
N VAL A 51 5.82 9.05 -9.17
CA VAL A 51 6.82 8.59 -10.14
C VAL A 51 7.84 7.68 -9.48
N ARG A 52 8.32 6.72 -10.28
CA ARG A 52 9.38 5.80 -9.86
C ARG A 52 10.31 5.55 -11.04
N ASP A 53 11.60 5.60 -10.79
CA ASP A 53 12.60 5.17 -11.75
C ASP A 53 13.65 4.27 -11.08
N MET A 54 14.11 3.28 -11.80
CA MET A 54 15.11 2.32 -11.35
C MET A 54 16.10 2.04 -12.48
N VAL A 55 17.38 2.03 -12.13
CA VAL A 55 18.48 1.67 -13.04
C VAL A 55 19.27 0.55 -12.41
N ARG A 56 19.60 -0.47 -13.20
CA ARG A 56 20.45 -1.56 -12.77
C ARG A 56 21.75 -1.02 -12.12
N PRO A 57 22.17 -1.58 -10.97
CA PRO A 57 23.33 -1.06 -10.24
C PRO A 57 24.61 -0.95 -11.08
N ASP A 58 24.85 -1.95 -11.95
CA ASP A 58 26.00 -2.01 -12.84
C ASP A 58 25.95 -1.03 -14.04
N ARG A 59 24.82 -0.34 -14.22
CA ARG A 59 24.57 0.62 -15.32
C ARG A 59 24.22 2.02 -14.81
N ARG A 60 24.45 2.26 -13.51
CA ARG A 60 24.26 3.60 -12.93
C ARG A 60 25.36 4.56 -13.39
N ARG A 61 25.12 5.86 -13.27
CA ARG A 61 26.02 6.97 -13.65
C ARG A 61 26.30 7.09 -15.15
N GLU A 62 25.54 6.40 -15.99
CA GLU A 62 25.60 6.48 -17.47
C GLU A 62 24.53 7.42 -18.07
N GLY A 63 23.78 8.16 -17.25
CA GLY A 63 22.73 9.09 -17.70
C GLY A 63 21.37 8.43 -17.91
N ILE A 64 21.23 7.11 -17.71
CA ILE A 64 19.98 6.37 -17.95
C ILE A 64 18.85 6.91 -17.06
N GLY A 65 19.08 7.06 -15.74
CA GLY A 65 18.08 7.63 -14.83
C GLY A 65 17.63 9.03 -15.25
N THR A 66 18.57 9.88 -15.68
CA THR A 66 18.23 11.21 -16.19
C THR A 66 17.36 11.16 -17.45
N ALA A 67 17.62 10.21 -18.36
CA ALA A 67 16.80 10.04 -19.57
C ALA A 67 15.38 9.55 -19.22
N LEU A 68 15.25 8.59 -18.31
CA LEU A 68 13.98 8.09 -17.80
C LEU A 68 13.19 9.22 -17.10
N TYR A 69 13.84 9.96 -16.20
CA TYR A 69 13.23 11.11 -15.53
C TYR A 69 12.73 12.17 -16.51
N ARG A 70 13.46 12.48 -17.57
CA ARG A 70 13.00 13.42 -18.62
C ARG A 70 11.74 12.93 -19.30
N ALA A 71 11.64 11.62 -19.60
CA ALA A 71 10.48 11.04 -20.24
C ALA A 71 9.25 11.12 -19.31
N LEU A 72 9.37 10.67 -18.05
CA LEU A 72 8.26 10.71 -17.10
C LEU A 72 7.84 12.14 -16.74
N SER A 73 8.78 13.06 -16.53
CA SER A 73 8.46 14.47 -16.21
C SER A 73 7.87 15.21 -17.41
N GLY A 74 8.22 14.81 -18.65
CA GLY A 74 7.57 15.29 -19.87
C GLY A 74 6.11 14.87 -19.90
N TRP A 75 5.83 13.60 -19.65
CA TRP A 75 4.49 13.05 -19.57
C TRP A 75 3.62 13.75 -18.51
N ALA A 76 4.17 13.98 -17.32
CA ALA A 76 3.46 14.68 -16.25
C ALA A 76 3.10 16.13 -16.64
N ARG A 77 4.04 16.86 -17.24
CA ARG A 77 3.79 18.24 -17.74
C ARG A 77 2.73 18.30 -18.84
N GLU A 78 2.72 17.34 -19.75
CA GLU A 78 1.69 17.25 -20.81
C GLU A 78 0.28 17.09 -20.25
N ARG A 79 0.16 16.56 -19.02
CA ARG A 79 -1.09 16.41 -18.26
C ARG A 79 -1.39 17.57 -17.32
N GLY A 80 -0.56 18.61 -17.34
CA GLY A 80 -0.75 19.81 -16.52
C GLY A 80 -0.30 19.66 -15.07
N ALA A 81 0.41 18.57 -14.72
CA ALA A 81 0.94 18.40 -13.37
C ALA A 81 2.00 19.47 -13.08
N ALA A 82 1.83 20.18 -11.98
CA ALA A 82 2.77 21.21 -11.51
C ALA A 82 3.98 20.60 -10.80
N GLU A 83 3.80 19.44 -10.17
CA GLU A 83 4.81 18.70 -9.43
C GLU A 83 4.62 17.19 -9.58
N VAL A 84 5.60 16.42 -9.17
CA VAL A 84 5.58 14.96 -9.11
C VAL A 84 6.16 14.52 -7.78
N GLU A 85 5.67 13.41 -7.24
CA GLU A 85 6.19 12.80 -6.02
C GLU A 85 6.97 11.52 -6.32
N ALA A 86 7.97 11.24 -5.47
CA ALA A 86 8.73 9.99 -5.51
C ALA A 86 8.95 9.45 -4.09
N TRP A 87 8.84 8.14 -3.92
CA TRP A 87 9.15 7.45 -2.68
C TRP A 87 10.55 6.86 -2.76
N ILE A 88 11.38 7.14 -1.75
CA ILE A 88 12.77 6.69 -1.67
C ILE A 88 13.00 6.10 -0.30
N ASP A 89 13.56 4.88 -0.27
CA ASP A 89 13.93 4.24 0.99
C ASP A 89 15.20 4.87 1.57
N ASP A 90 15.26 5.05 2.89
CA ASP A 90 16.40 5.67 3.59
C ASP A 90 17.75 4.99 3.28
N GLU A 91 17.76 3.72 2.89
CA GLU A 91 18.94 2.97 2.51
C GLU A 91 19.46 3.34 1.12
N GLU A 92 18.68 4.02 0.28
CA GLU A 92 19.02 4.35 -1.11
C GLU A 92 19.74 5.69 -1.23
N GLN A 93 20.96 5.80 -0.73
CA GLN A 93 21.74 7.04 -0.75
C GLN A 93 21.95 7.60 -2.18
N ASP A 94 22.16 6.72 -3.19
CA ASP A 94 22.24 7.12 -4.59
C ASP A 94 20.95 7.73 -5.11
N GLY A 95 19.79 7.21 -4.65
CA GLY A 95 18.46 7.73 -4.96
C GLY A 95 18.27 9.14 -4.40
N PHE A 96 18.62 9.36 -3.13
CA PHE A 96 18.56 10.69 -2.51
C PHE A 96 19.43 11.71 -3.26
N ALA A 97 20.67 11.34 -3.59
CA ALA A 97 21.59 12.22 -4.32
C ALA A 97 21.03 12.56 -5.72
N PHE A 98 20.39 11.60 -6.37
CA PHE A 98 19.79 11.78 -7.70
C PHE A 98 18.62 12.75 -7.66
N VAL A 99 17.64 12.53 -6.79
CA VAL A 99 16.45 13.41 -6.71
C VAL A 99 16.80 14.81 -6.20
N ALA A 100 17.75 14.93 -5.27
CA ALA A 100 18.24 16.23 -4.83
C ALA A 100 18.88 17.03 -5.99
N ALA A 101 19.65 16.36 -6.87
CA ALA A 101 20.23 16.98 -8.06
C ALA A 101 19.17 17.41 -9.09
N LEU A 102 17.97 16.81 -9.05
CA LEU A 102 16.81 17.18 -9.89
C LEU A 102 15.92 18.26 -9.25
N GLY A 103 16.23 18.70 -8.03
CA GLY A 103 15.50 19.76 -7.32
C GLY A 103 14.31 19.27 -6.49
N PHE A 104 14.22 17.98 -6.22
CA PHE A 104 13.23 17.46 -5.27
C PHE A 104 13.53 17.93 -3.85
N ARG A 105 12.48 18.10 -3.06
CA ARG A 105 12.54 18.38 -1.62
C ARG A 105 11.77 17.31 -0.86
N GLU A 106 12.22 16.95 0.33
CA GLU A 106 11.44 16.08 1.22
C GLU A 106 10.15 16.79 1.65
N VAL A 107 9.03 16.13 1.50
CA VAL A 107 7.69 16.65 1.87
C VAL A 107 7.07 15.84 3.00
N SER A 108 7.41 14.56 3.10
CA SER A 108 6.95 13.67 4.17
C SER A 108 7.96 12.57 4.43
N ARG A 109 7.81 11.89 5.55
CA ARG A 109 8.59 10.72 5.92
C ARG A 109 7.67 9.69 6.56
N GLU A 110 7.74 8.45 6.10
CA GLU A 110 7.00 7.32 6.65
C GLU A 110 7.95 6.31 7.30
N LEU A 111 7.48 5.67 8.36
CA LEU A 111 8.19 4.59 9.03
C LEU A 111 7.53 3.26 8.69
N LYS A 112 8.25 2.39 8.02
CA LYS A 112 7.87 0.99 7.88
C LYS A 112 8.33 0.24 9.13
N VAL A 113 7.39 -0.41 9.82
CA VAL A 113 7.67 -1.22 11.00
C VAL A 113 7.37 -2.68 10.71
N ALA A 114 8.20 -3.58 11.26
CA ALA A 114 8.00 -5.01 11.16
C ALA A 114 7.93 -5.63 12.56
N LEU A 115 7.11 -6.66 12.72
CA LEU A 115 7.05 -7.50 13.91
C LEU A 115 7.58 -8.88 13.54
N GLU A 116 8.72 -9.26 14.12
CA GLU A 116 9.24 -10.62 13.98
C GLU A 116 8.40 -11.58 14.83
N LEU A 117 7.80 -12.58 14.17
CA LEU A 117 6.91 -13.54 14.84
C LEU A 117 7.64 -14.75 15.42
N ALA A 118 8.88 -15.02 14.97
CA ALA A 118 9.70 -16.10 15.53
C ALA A 118 9.98 -15.83 17.02
N GLY A 119 9.51 -16.73 17.89
CA GLY A 119 9.65 -16.56 19.33
C GLY A 119 8.74 -15.51 19.99
N TYR A 120 7.96 -14.75 19.21
CA TYR A 120 6.99 -13.81 19.75
C TYR A 120 5.73 -14.53 20.23
N GLU A 121 5.30 -14.27 21.47
CA GLU A 121 4.03 -14.78 22.00
C GLU A 121 2.99 -13.64 22.02
N PRO A 122 2.01 -13.66 21.08
CA PRO A 122 1.02 -12.59 21.03
C PRO A 122 0.14 -12.59 22.29
N PRO A 123 -0.20 -11.41 22.80
CA PRO A 123 -1.18 -11.31 23.88
C PRO A 123 -2.50 -12.00 23.52
N PRO A 124 -3.27 -12.48 24.51
CA PRO A 124 -4.57 -13.08 24.24
C PRO A 124 -5.47 -12.14 23.44
N VAL A 125 -6.20 -12.71 22.50
CA VAL A 125 -7.27 -11.99 21.81
C VAL A 125 -8.44 -11.87 22.79
N ALA A 126 -8.73 -10.65 23.20
CA ALA A 126 -9.84 -10.34 24.10
C ALA A 126 -10.59 -9.12 23.55
N PRO A 127 -11.62 -9.34 22.72
CA PRO A 127 -12.47 -8.26 22.26
C PRO A 127 -13.16 -7.58 23.46
N PRO A 128 -13.41 -6.28 23.38
CA PRO A 128 -14.19 -5.59 24.41
C PRO A 128 -15.58 -6.20 24.59
N PRO A 129 -16.23 -6.06 25.76
CA PRO A 129 -17.57 -6.56 25.98
C PRO A 129 -18.57 -6.09 24.91
N GLY A 130 -19.34 -7.03 24.35
CA GLY A 130 -20.31 -6.75 23.29
C GLY A 130 -19.71 -6.60 21.89
N ILE A 131 -18.42 -6.84 21.73
CA ILE A 131 -17.74 -6.87 20.42
C ILE A 131 -17.41 -8.32 20.04
N GLU A 132 -17.83 -8.70 18.85
CA GLU A 132 -17.47 -9.94 18.18
C GLU A 132 -16.50 -9.64 17.04
N ILE A 133 -15.54 -10.53 16.77
CA ILE A 133 -14.64 -10.45 15.63
C ILE A 133 -14.81 -11.71 14.80
N ALA A 134 -15.14 -11.53 13.53
CA ALA A 134 -15.25 -12.59 12.53
C ALA A 134 -14.46 -12.19 11.27
N THR A 135 -14.18 -13.13 10.40
CA THR A 135 -13.59 -12.82 9.09
C THR A 135 -14.68 -12.32 8.12
N TRP A 136 -14.27 -11.58 7.11
CA TRP A 136 -15.17 -11.20 6.02
C TRP A 136 -15.70 -12.43 5.25
N ALA A 137 -14.90 -13.51 5.16
CA ALA A 137 -15.35 -14.77 4.57
C ALA A 137 -16.53 -15.40 5.35
N GLU A 138 -16.52 -15.30 6.68
CA GLU A 138 -17.62 -15.77 7.54
C GLU A 138 -18.84 -14.85 7.50
N ARG A 139 -18.61 -13.56 7.26
CA ARG A 139 -19.64 -12.52 7.24
C ARG A 139 -19.55 -11.67 5.96
N PRO A 140 -19.89 -12.24 4.79
CA PRO A 140 -19.84 -11.52 3.51
C PRO A 140 -20.84 -10.36 3.43
N ASP A 141 -21.86 -10.37 4.29
CA ASP A 141 -22.82 -9.27 4.48
C ASP A 141 -22.20 -8.00 5.12
N ALA A 142 -20.96 -8.07 5.62
CA ALA A 142 -20.28 -6.94 6.26
C ALA A 142 -19.77 -5.86 5.27
N THR A 143 -19.79 -6.09 3.97
CA THR A 143 -19.17 -5.22 2.95
C THR A 143 -19.59 -3.75 3.07
N ASP A 144 -20.88 -3.48 3.15
CA ASP A 144 -21.41 -2.10 3.28
C ASP A 144 -20.95 -1.44 4.59
N GLY A 145 -20.92 -2.23 5.67
CA GLY A 145 -20.46 -1.78 6.97
C GLY A 145 -18.94 -1.50 7.00
N MET A 146 -18.13 -2.31 6.35
CA MET A 146 -16.69 -2.08 6.19
C MET A 146 -16.42 -0.82 5.36
N TYR A 147 -17.18 -0.61 4.28
CA TYR A 147 -17.07 0.61 3.50
C TYR A 147 -17.42 1.86 4.33
N ALA A 148 -18.46 1.78 5.17
CA ALA A 148 -18.79 2.87 6.09
C ALA A 148 -17.66 3.16 7.08
N VAL A 149 -16.96 2.13 7.60
CA VAL A 149 -15.76 2.30 8.44
C VAL A 149 -14.63 2.95 7.65
N TYR A 150 -14.38 2.51 6.41
CA TYR A 150 -13.34 3.07 5.53
C TYR A 150 -13.55 4.57 5.35
N ARG A 151 -14.74 4.99 4.96
CA ARG A 151 -15.08 6.42 4.75
C ARG A 151 -14.86 7.30 5.99
N GLU A 152 -15.06 6.75 7.19
CA GLU A 152 -14.78 7.49 8.42
C GLU A 152 -13.30 7.50 8.81
N ALA A 153 -12.58 6.42 8.48
CA ALA A 153 -11.21 6.21 8.95
C ALA A 153 -10.16 6.80 8.00
N GLU A 154 -10.40 6.74 6.70
CA GLU A 154 -9.44 7.17 5.68
C GLU A 154 -9.01 8.64 5.86
N PRO A 155 -9.90 9.62 6.05
CA PRO A 155 -9.49 11.01 6.25
C PRO A 155 -8.68 11.26 7.53
N ASP A 156 -8.68 10.30 8.45
CA ASP A 156 -7.94 10.38 9.72
C ASP A 156 -6.56 9.70 9.63
N ILE A 157 -6.19 9.14 8.46
CA ILE A 157 -4.88 8.53 8.23
C ILE A 157 -3.83 9.66 8.16
N PRO A 158 -2.76 9.60 8.96
CA PRO A 158 -1.69 10.60 8.86
C PRO A 158 -1.11 10.67 7.44
N GLY A 159 -1.03 11.87 6.88
CA GLY A 159 -0.55 12.06 5.50
C GLY A 159 -1.60 11.83 4.41
N TYR A 160 -2.86 11.57 4.77
CA TYR A 160 -3.95 11.58 3.80
C TYR A 160 -4.18 13.00 3.25
N GLU A 161 -4.07 13.14 1.95
CA GLU A 161 -4.22 14.42 1.24
C GLU A 161 -5.29 14.33 0.14
N GLY A 162 -6.14 13.28 0.19
CA GLY A 162 -7.23 13.11 -0.78
C GLY A 162 -8.39 14.09 -0.51
N ASP A 163 -8.90 14.69 -1.57
CA ASP A 163 -10.07 15.59 -1.49
C ASP A 163 -11.38 14.81 -1.40
N GLU A 164 -11.43 13.60 -1.94
CA GLU A 164 -12.63 12.75 -2.01
C GLU A 164 -12.29 11.30 -1.64
N THR A 165 -13.10 10.72 -0.76
CA THR A 165 -13.07 9.29 -0.46
C THR A 165 -13.61 8.50 -1.66
N LEU A 166 -12.98 7.41 -2.02
CA LEU A 166 -13.41 6.54 -3.13
C LEU A 166 -14.87 6.09 -2.99
N GLY A 167 -15.54 5.91 -4.12
CA GLY A 167 -16.82 5.22 -4.17
C GLY A 167 -16.69 3.76 -3.72
N GLN A 168 -17.79 3.14 -3.30
CA GLN A 168 -17.76 1.77 -2.76
C GLN A 168 -17.23 0.74 -3.76
N GLU A 169 -17.57 0.86 -5.03
CA GLU A 169 -17.12 -0.05 -6.08
C GLU A 169 -15.59 0.10 -6.33
N GLU A 170 -15.11 1.34 -6.36
CA GLU A 170 -13.68 1.65 -6.49
C GLU A 170 -12.90 1.15 -5.28
N TRP A 171 -13.39 1.47 -4.05
CA TRP A 171 -12.79 0.96 -2.82
C TRP A 171 -12.70 -0.56 -2.79
N LEU A 172 -13.76 -1.25 -3.20
CA LEU A 172 -13.78 -2.71 -3.24
C LEU A 172 -12.72 -3.23 -4.23
N THR A 173 -12.62 -2.62 -5.40
CA THR A 173 -11.69 -3.02 -6.46
C THR A 173 -10.24 -2.70 -6.08
N GLU A 174 -9.98 -1.50 -5.55
CA GLU A 174 -8.61 -1.04 -5.30
C GLU A 174 -8.01 -1.53 -3.98
N HIS A 175 -8.88 -1.75 -2.95
CA HIS A 175 -8.41 -2.03 -1.60
C HIS A 175 -8.81 -3.39 -1.04
N MET A 176 -9.75 -4.12 -1.66
CA MET A 176 -10.32 -5.30 -1.02
C MET A 176 -10.16 -6.62 -1.79
N VAL A 177 -9.91 -6.54 -3.11
CA VAL A 177 -9.91 -7.73 -3.98
C VAL A 177 -8.67 -7.83 -4.87
N GLY A 178 -7.57 -7.25 -4.45
CA GLY A 178 -6.27 -7.38 -5.13
C GLY A 178 -5.70 -8.81 -5.06
N PRO A 179 -4.64 -9.10 -5.83
CA PRO A 179 -4.01 -10.44 -5.89
C PRO A 179 -3.57 -10.98 -4.54
N GLY A 180 -3.15 -10.08 -3.64
CA GLY A 180 -2.70 -10.40 -2.28
C GLY A 180 -3.81 -10.40 -1.23
N ASP A 181 -5.06 -10.13 -1.63
CA ASP A 181 -6.18 -9.98 -0.71
C ASP A 181 -7.02 -11.25 -0.63
N ARG A 182 -7.54 -11.53 0.55
CA ARG A 182 -8.48 -12.64 0.78
C ARG A 182 -9.48 -12.24 1.86
N PRO A 183 -10.76 -12.60 1.70
CA PRO A 183 -11.77 -12.36 2.74
C PRO A 183 -11.45 -13.02 4.08
N GLU A 184 -10.72 -14.16 4.07
CA GLU A 184 -10.27 -14.88 5.26
C GLU A 184 -9.22 -14.10 6.06
N TRP A 185 -8.55 -13.11 5.44
CA TRP A 185 -7.51 -12.28 6.06
C TRP A 185 -8.00 -10.89 6.43
N THR A 186 -9.29 -10.66 6.25
CA THR A 186 -9.96 -9.42 6.64
C THR A 186 -10.82 -9.69 7.87
N PHE A 187 -10.45 -9.10 9.00
CA PHE A 187 -11.10 -9.28 10.30
C PHE A 187 -12.03 -8.11 10.55
N VAL A 188 -13.28 -8.39 10.87
CA VAL A 188 -14.36 -7.41 11.04
C VAL A 188 -14.87 -7.45 12.48
N ALA A 189 -14.98 -6.30 13.11
CA ALA A 189 -15.53 -6.14 14.45
C ALA A 189 -16.98 -5.70 14.39
N PHE A 190 -17.84 -6.41 15.11
CA PHE A 190 -19.28 -6.20 15.19
C PHE A 190 -19.70 -5.82 16.60
N ALA A 191 -20.68 -4.91 16.70
CA ALA A 191 -21.46 -4.65 17.89
C ALA A 191 -22.93 -5.03 17.60
N GLY A 192 -23.32 -6.25 17.96
CA GLY A 192 -24.54 -6.85 17.41
C GLY A 192 -24.42 -7.02 15.90
N ASP A 193 -25.32 -6.43 15.15
CA ASP A 193 -25.30 -6.47 13.68
C ASP A 193 -24.54 -5.29 13.04
N GLU A 194 -24.09 -4.32 13.84
CA GLU A 194 -23.35 -3.17 13.33
C GLU A 194 -21.88 -3.49 13.15
N VAL A 195 -21.32 -3.26 11.94
CA VAL A 195 -19.88 -3.23 11.70
C VAL A 195 -19.30 -1.95 12.29
N VAL A 196 -18.40 -2.08 13.26
CA VAL A 196 -17.82 -0.97 14.00
C VAL A 196 -16.33 -0.76 13.73
N GLY A 197 -15.68 -1.73 13.08
CA GLY A 197 -14.29 -1.64 12.66
C GLY A 197 -13.87 -2.83 11.80
N TYR A 198 -12.75 -2.69 11.09
CA TYR A 198 -12.11 -3.83 10.43
C TYR A 198 -10.60 -3.64 10.35
N ALA A 199 -9.90 -4.73 10.11
CA ALA A 199 -8.48 -4.74 9.83
C ALA A 199 -8.18 -5.80 8.77
N LYS A 200 -7.33 -5.45 7.79
CA LYS A 200 -6.96 -6.31 6.69
C LYS A 200 -5.46 -6.60 6.69
N PHE A 201 -5.08 -7.78 6.21
CA PHE A 201 -3.76 -8.08 5.69
C PHE A 201 -3.80 -8.21 4.20
N SER A 202 -2.61 -8.10 3.60
CA SER A 202 -2.31 -8.66 2.29
C SER A 202 -1.06 -9.53 2.36
N LEU A 203 -1.02 -10.59 1.58
CA LEU A 203 0.14 -11.46 1.40
C LEU A 203 0.41 -11.59 -0.11
N THR A 204 1.68 -11.68 -0.48
CA THR A 204 2.07 -11.94 -1.88
C THR A 204 2.76 -13.28 -2.00
N GLU A 205 2.60 -13.94 -3.13
CA GLU A 205 3.32 -15.19 -3.42
C GLU A 205 4.84 -14.99 -3.45
N ALA A 206 5.29 -13.78 -3.75
CA ALA A 206 6.71 -13.43 -3.76
C ALA A 206 7.32 -13.32 -2.36
N GLN A 207 6.50 -13.10 -1.33
CA GLN A 207 6.90 -12.97 0.07
C GLN A 207 5.90 -13.71 0.97
N PRO A 208 5.79 -15.04 0.87
CA PRO A 208 4.75 -15.81 1.56
C PRO A 208 4.91 -15.82 3.08
N GLU A 209 6.08 -15.47 3.60
CA GLU A 209 6.37 -15.38 5.04
C GLU A 209 6.11 -13.98 5.61
N THR A 210 5.61 -13.04 4.80
CA THR A 210 5.39 -11.65 5.24
C THR A 210 3.96 -11.23 5.00
N ALA A 211 3.22 -11.01 6.08
CA ALA A 211 1.90 -10.39 6.03
C ALA A 211 2.03 -8.86 6.13
N PHE A 212 1.49 -8.15 5.16
CA PHE A 212 1.47 -6.70 5.14
C PHE A 212 0.18 -6.19 5.79
N HIS A 213 0.31 -5.36 6.81
CA HIS A 213 -0.83 -4.69 7.39
C HIS A 213 -1.29 -3.56 6.48
N ASP A 214 -2.55 -3.63 6.09
CA ASP A 214 -3.26 -2.55 5.46
C ASP A 214 -4.05 -1.74 6.48
N LEU A 215 -5.18 -1.15 6.08
CA LEU A 215 -6.01 -0.35 6.96
C LEU A 215 -6.45 -1.14 8.19
N THR A 216 -6.37 -0.48 9.34
CA THR A 216 -7.14 -0.82 10.54
C THR A 216 -7.99 0.38 10.90
N GLY A 217 -9.28 0.29 10.60
CA GLY A 217 -10.25 1.34 10.85
C GLY A 217 -11.24 0.98 11.95
N VAL A 218 -11.65 2.00 12.72
CA VAL A 218 -12.74 1.90 13.71
C VAL A 218 -13.58 3.16 13.59
N LYS A 219 -14.91 3.02 13.51
CA LYS A 219 -15.85 4.15 13.50
C LYS A 219 -15.58 5.10 14.66
N ARG A 220 -15.65 6.40 14.43
CA ARG A 220 -15.30 7.44 15.43
C ARG A 220 -16.04 7.25 16.75
N ALA A 221 -17.34 6.93 16.70
CA ALA A 221 -18.17 6.68 17.90
C ALA A 221 -17.72 5.46 18.74
N TRP A 222 -16.90 4.57 18.16
CA TRP A 222 -16.44 3.33 18.79
C TRP A 222 -14.95 3.35 19.17
N ARG A 223 -14.25 4.44 18.89
CA ARG A 223 -12.83 4.60 19.23
C ARG A 223 -12.60 4.70 20.73
N GLY A 224 -11.37 4.43 21.16
CA GLY A 224 -10.99 4.46 22.58
C GLY A 224 -11.48 3.27 23.41
N ARG A 225 -12.17 2.30 22.80
CA ARG A 225 -12.73 1.13 23.50
C ARG A 225 -11.89 -0.14 23.35
N GLY A 226 -10.70 -0.07 22.71
CA GLY A 226 -9.81 -1.21 22.54
C GLY A 226 -10.09 -2.10 21.32
N ILE A 227 -11.03 -1.73 20.44
CA ILE A 227 -11.45 -2.51 19.25
C ILE A 227 -10.28 -2.68 18.28
N ALA A 228 -9.58 -1.59 17.90
CA ALA A 228 -8.41 -1.68 17.02
C ALA A 228 -7.31 -2.59 17.60
N GLY A 229 -7.08 -2.52 18.90
CA GLY A 229 -6.13 -3.41 19.58
C GLY A 229 -6.56 -4.88 19.54
N ALA A 230 -7.86 -5.17 19.64
CA ALA A 230 -8.39 -6.53 19.51
C ALA A 230 -8.22 -7.04 18.08
N LEU A 231 -8.58 -6.25 17.07
CA LEU A 231 -8.39 -6.56 15.65
C LEU A 231 -6.91 -6.87 15.34
N LYS A 232 -5.98 -6.01 15.78
CA LYS A 232 -4.53 -6.22 15.59
C LYS A 232 -4.02 -7.50 16.26
N ARG A 233 -4.46 -7.81 17.50
CA ARG A 233 -4.10 -9.06 18.16
C ARG A 233 -4.65 -10.29 17.43
N THR A 234 -5.87 -10.19 16.87
CA THR A 234 -6.44 -11.26 16.05
C THR A 234 -5.59 -11.52 14.82
N GLN A 235 -5.18 -10.46 14.12
CA GLN A 235 -4.29 -10.54 12.97
C GLN A 235 -2.95 -11.19 13.32
N VAL A 236 -2.28 -10.71 14.37
CA VAL A 236 -0.97 -11.24 14.78
C VAL A 236 -1.08 -12.71 15.21
N ARG A 237 -2.16 -13.08 15.92
CA ARG A 237 -2.43 -14.49 16.26
C ARG A 237 -2.60 -15.34 15.02
N TRP A 238 -3.43 -14.89 14.09
CA TRP A 238 -3.66 -15.59 12.84
C TRP A 238 -2.33 -15.77 12.06
N ALA A 239 -1.54 -14.71 11.90
CA ALA A 239 -0.26 -14.76 11.18
C ALA A 239 0.78 -15.68 11.85
N LYS A 240 0.70 -15.87 13.18
CA LYS A 240 1.57 -16.81 13.90
C LYS A 240 1.13 -18.26 13.71
N ASP A 241 -0.17 -18.50 13.60
CA ASP A 241 -0.76 -19.84 13.57
C ASP A 241 -0.80 -20.42 12.14
N ASN A 242 -0.56 -19.60 11.09
CA ASN A 242 -0.60 -19.95 9.66
C ASN A 242 0.70 -19.63 8.94
#